data_9807d98d713e065d7d91a58202c2658b
#
_entry.id   9807d98d713e065d7d91a58202c2658b
#
_cell.length_a   1.000
_cell.length_b   1.000
_cell.length_c   1.000
_cell.angle_alpha   90.00
_cell.angle_beta   90.00
_cell.angle_gamma   90.00
#
_symmetry.space_group_name_H-M   'P 1'
#
loop_
_entity.id
_entity.type
_entity.pdbx_description
1 polymer ?
#
loop_
_entity_poly.entity_id
_entity_poly.type
_entity_poly.pdbx_seq_one_letter_code
_entity_poly.pdbx_strand_id
1 'polypeptide(L)'
;MAKKILLLGSGELGKEFVISAQRKGQYVVACDSYAGAPAMQVADEFEVFSMLDGDALAAAVAKHNPDIIVPEIEAIRTEKLYDFEAQGIQVVPSAKAVNYTMNRQAIRDLAAKELGLKTAKYFYAKSLEELKEAAEKVGFPCVVKPLMSSSGKGQSVVKSADDLEHAWTYGCEGSRGDIKELIIEEFIEKYLGDDFVFA
;
A
#
# COMPACT_ATOMS: atom_id res chain seq x y z
N MET A 1 19.89 7.41 23.48
CA MET A 1 18.67 8.13 23.89
C MET A 1 17.47 7.42 23.30
N ALA A 2 16.33 7.39 24.02
CA ALA A 2 15.08 6.87 23.46
C ALA A 2 14.66 7.71 22.25
N LYS A 3 14.16 7.04 21.22
CA LYS A 3 13.61 7.66 20.03
C LYS A 3 12.08 7.70 20.14
N LYS A 4 11.49 8.78 19.64
CA LYS A 4 10.04 8.87 19.49
C LYS A 4 9.65 8.39 18.10
N ILE A 5 8.80 7.37 18.04
CA ILE A 5 8.35 6.72 16.82
C ILE A 5 6.87 7.05 16.60
N LEU A 6 6.53 7.54 15.41
CA LEU A 6 5.14 7.67 14.96
C LEU A 6 4.82 6.47 14.05
N LEU A 7 3.98 5.57 14.53
CA LEU A 7 3.53 4.40 13.80
C LEU A 7 2.25 4.72 13.02
N LEU A 8 2.28 4.60 11.70
CA LEU A 8 1.14 4.85 10.81
C LEU A 8 0.50 3.53 10.39
N GLY A 9 -0.54 3.14 11.09
CA GLY A 9 -1.21 1.86 11.07
C GLY A 9 -1.10 1.18 12.42
N SER A 10 -2.22 0.81 13.02
CA SER A 10 -2.29 0.31 14.39
C SER A 10 -2.97 -1.05 14.49
N GLY A 11 -2.81 -1.90 13.46
CA GLY A 11 -3.33 -3.25 13.42
C GLY A 11 -2.60 -4.21 14.38
N GLU A 12 -2.84 -5.51 14.22
CA GLU A 12 -2.24 -6.55 15.09
C GLU A 12 -0.72 -6.59 14.92
N LEU A 13 -0.22 -6.47 13.70
CA LEU A 13 1.22 -6.42 13.45
C LEU A 13 1.84 -5.16 14.05
N GLY A 14 1.15 -4.03 13.94
CA GLY A 14 1.53 -2.77 14.59
C GLY A 14 1.63 -2.92 16.12
N LYS A 15 0.73 -3.69 16.75
CA LYS A 15 0.79 -4.00 18.19
C LYS A 15 2.08 -4.73 18.56
N GLU A 16 2.47 -5.75 17.81
CA GLU A 16 3.72 -6.49 18.05
C GLU A 16 4.95 -5.58 17.84
N PHE A 17 4.89 -4.69 16.83
CA PHE A 17 5.93 -3.69 16.63
C PHE A 17 6.08 -2.77 17.85
N VAL A 18 4.98 -2.22 18.38
CA VAL A 18 4.98 -1.35 19.56
C VAL A 18 5.62 -2.05 20.75
N ILE A 19 5.17 -3.28 21.08
CA ILE A 19 5.72 -4.08 22.17
C ILE A 19 7.24 -4.28 22.00
N SER A 20 7.67 -4.60 20.78
CA SER A 20 9.10 -4.80 20.48
C SER A 20 9.91 -3.50 20.61
N ALA A 21 9.36 -2.37 20.16
CA ALA A 21 10.02 -1.06 20.25
C ALA A 21 10.16 -0.62 21.72
N GLN A 22 9.10 -0.76 22.53
CA GLN A 22 9.11 -0.43 23.96
C GLN A 22 10.09 -1.30 24.75
N ARG A 23 10.23 -2.58 24.42
CA ARG A 23 11.28 -3.46 25.02
C ARG A 23 12.69 -2.94 24.78
N LYS A 24 12.88 -2.14 23.71
CA LYS A 24 14.16 -1.47 23.39
C LYS A 24 14.23 -0.04 23.92
N GLY A 25 13.29 0.37 24.78
CA GLY A 25 13.25 1.69 25.39
C GLY A 25 12.83 2.81 24.44
N GLN A 26 12.10 2.50 23.37
CA GLN A 26 11.58 3.52 22.46
C GLN A 26 10.19 3.99 22.90
N TYR A 27 9.84 5.23 22.58
CA TYR A 27 8.53 5.81 22.82
C TYR A 27 7.70 5.75 21.53
N VAL A 28 6.48 5.21 21.59
CA VAL A 28 5.68 4.98 20.38
C VAL A 28 4.32 5.70 20.47
N VAL A 29 4.01 6.47 19.44
CA VAL A 29 2.69 7.05 19.18
C VAL A 29 2.04 6.23 18.07
N ALA A 30 0.91 5.57 18.35
CA ALA A 30 0.19 4.73 17.40
C ALA A 30 -0.95 5.51 16.73
N CYS A 31 -0.99 5.55 15.39
CA CYS A 31 -1.98 6.27 14.60
C CYS A 31 -2.85 5.31 13.78
N ASP A 32 -4.15 5.56 13.75
CA ASP A 32 -5.09 4.86 12.88
C ASP A 32 -6.34 5.71 12.62
N SER A 33 -7.18 5.26 11.67
CA SER A 33 -8.43 5.93 11.31
C SER A 33 -9.59 5.65 12.28
N TYR A 34 -9.42 4.74 13.25
CA TYR A 34 -10.43 4.38 14.23
C TYR A 34 -9.83 4.23 15.62
N ALA A 35 -10.64 4.52 16.64
CA ALA A 35 -10.21 4.42 18.03
C ALA A 35 -10.16 2.96 18.52
N GLY A 36 -9.22 2.70 19.44
CA GLY A 36 -9.10 1.38 20.07
C GLY A 36 -8.46 0.32 19.17
N ALA A 37 -7.77 0.74 18.12
CA ALA A 37 -6.99 -0.15 17.27
C ALA A 37 -5.97 -0.95 18.11
N PRO A 38 -5.61 -2.19 17.71
CA PRO A 38 -4.78 -3.09 18.52
C PRO A 38 -3.49 -2.47 19.08
N ALA A 39 -2.74 -1.73 18.27
CA ALA A 39 -1.49 -1.09 18.71
C ALA A 39 -1.72 0.05 19.71
N MET A 40 -2.85 0.77 19.61
CA MET A 40 -3.19 1.85 20.55
C MET A 40 -3.38 1.35 21.98
N GLN A 41 -3.71 0.08 22.17
CA GLN A 41 -3.89 -0.52 23.49
C GLN A 41 -2.59 -0.65 24.29
N VAL A 42 -1.45 -0.62 23.63
CA VAL A 42 -0.13 -0.85 24.22
C VAL A 42 0.85 0.32 23.97
N ALA A 43 0.53 1.25 23.08
CA ALA A 43 1.37 2.40 22.77
C ALA A 43 1.42 3.41 23.93
N ASP A 44 2.45 4.23 23.96
CA ASP A 44 2.61 5.30 24.96
C ASP A 44 1.60 6.44 24.75
N GLU A 45 1.31 6.77 23.49
CA GLU A 45 0.27 7.70 23.05
C GLU A 45 -0.41 7.18 21.77
N PHE A 46 -1.56 7.75 21.42
CA PHE A 46 -2.22 7.42 20.16
C PHE A 46 -2.95 8.64 19.56
N GLU A 47 -3.17 8.60 18.24
CA GLU A 47 -3.96 9.56 17.48
C GLU A 47 -4.95 8.84 16.56
N VAL A 48 -6.14 9.43 16.41
CA VAL A 48 -7.19 8.91 15.54
C VAL A 48 -7.49 9.93 14.44
N PHE A 49 -7.09 9.61 13.22
CA PHE A 49 -7.33 10.45 12.04
C PHE A 49 -7.15 9.63 10.77
N SER A 50 -7.70 10.11 9.65
CA SER A 50 -7.45 9.50 8.33
C SER A 50 -6.05 9.84 7.85
N MET A 51 -5.17 8.86 7.74
CA MET A 51 -3.81 9.05 7.22
C MET A 51 -3.77 9.34 5.71
N LEU A 52 -4.90 9.21 5.01
CA LEU A 52 -5.10 9.71 3.64
C LEU A 52 -5.30 11.23 3.60
N ASP A 53 -5.67 11.85 4.73
CA ASP A 53 -5.70 13.30 4.89
C ASP A 53 -4.29 13.81 5.18
N GLY A 54 -3.66 14.43 4.18
CA GLY A 54 -2.28 14.92 4.29
C GLY A 54 -2.11 16.04 5.30
N ASP A 55 -3.14 16.85 5.56
CA ASP A 55 -3.07 17.95 6.53
C ASP A 55 -3.20 17.41 7.95
N ALA A 56 -4.10 16.45 8.19
CA ALA A 56 -4.21 15.75 9.46
C ALA A 56 -2.92 14.98 9.80
N LEU A 57 -2.32 14.30 8.81
CA LEU A 57 -1.03 13.62 8.97
C LEU A 57 0.08 14.60 9.31
N ALA A 58 0.17 15.74 8.62
CA ALA A 58 1.16 16.78 8.92
C ALA A 58 0.96 17.39 10.32
N ALA A 59 -0.29 17.60 10.74
CA ALA A 59 -0.60 18.09 12.08
C ALA A 59 -0.18 17.09 13.17
N ALA A 60 -0.40 15.80 12.98
CA ALA A 60 0.05 14.76 13.92
C ALA A 60 1.58 14.72 14.01
N VAL A 61 2.30 14.80 12.89
CA VAL A 61 3.76 14.86 12.87
C VAL A 61 4.27 16.11 13.60
N ALA A 62 3.68 17.27 13.34
CA ALA A 62 4.06 18.53 14.02
C ALA A 62 3.78 18.47 15.54
N LYS A 63 2.64 17.88 15.94
CA LYS A 63 2.27 17.73 17.36
C LYS A 63 3.25 16.86 18.12
N HIS A 64 3.60 15.70 17.56
CA HIS A 64 4.41 14.71 18.26
C HIS A 64 5.91 14.90 18.05
N ASN A 65 6.32 15.61 17.00
CA ASN A 65 7.73 15.83 16.64
C ASN A 65 8.56 14.53 16.72
N PRO A 66 8.21 13.48 15.95
CA PRO A 66 8.86 12.18 16.04
C PRO A 66 10.29 12.22 15.47
N ASP A 67 11.16 11.35 15.99
CA ASP A 67 12.47 11.06 15.39
C ASP A 67 12.31 10.15 14.16
N ILE A 68 11.32 9.24 14.21
CA ILE A 68 11.12 8.20 13.20
C ILE A 68 9.63 8.09 12.89
N ILE A 69 9.31 7.98 11.59
CA ILE A 69 7.97 7.62 11.10
C ILE A 69 8.03 6.20 10.53
N VAL A 70 7.11 5.34 10.95
CA VAL A 70 7.01 3.95 10.49
C VAL A 70 5.65 3.74 9.83
N PRO A 71 5.57 3.75 8.50
CA PRO A 71 4.37 3.33 7.76
C PRO A 71 4.18 1.82 7.88
N GLU A 72 2.98 1.38 8.29
CA GLU A 72 2.64 -0.05 8.45
C GLU A 72 1.53 -0.46 7.49
N ILE A 73 0.61 0.44 7.13
CA ILE A 73 -0.48 0.16 6.20
C ILE A 73 -0.34 0.96 4.91
N GLU A 74 -1.07 0.55 3.86
CA GLU A 74 -1.06 1.20 2.55
C GLU A 74 -1.95 2.45 2.45
N ALA A 75 -2.90 2.65 3.38
CA ALA A 75 -3.84 3.76 3.36
C ALA A 75 -3.22 5.04 3.98
N ILE A 76 -2.15 5.53 3.39
CA ILE A 76 -1.37 6.69 3.82
C ILE A 76 -1.19 7.65 2.65
N ARG A 77 -1.17 8.96 2.91
CA ARG A 77 -0.76 9.98 1.94
C ARG A 77 0.76 9.95 1.79
N THR A 78 1.23 9.00 0.98
CA THR A 78 2.66 8.66 0.87
C THR A 78 3.53 9.81 0.36
N GLU A 79 2.96 10.76 -0.38
CA GLU A 79 3.65 11.96 -0.84
C GLU A 79 4.18 12.81 0.32
N LYS A 80 3.44 12.88 1.43
CA LYS A 80 3.85 13.61 2.62
C LYS A 80 5.10 13.02 3.31
N LEU A 81 5.37 11.74 3.11
CA LEU A 81 6.57 11.11 3.67
C LEU A 81 7.86 11.71 3.11
N TYR A 82 7.87 12.12 1.82
CA TYR A 82 8.99 12.84 1.23
C TYR A 82 9.21 14.21 1.87
N ASP A 83 8.13 14.93 2.19
CA ASP A 83 8.19 16.21 2.88
C ASP A 83 8.81 16.06 4.27
N PHE A 84 8.48 14.98 5.00
CA PHE A 84 9.03 14.70 6.33
C PHE A 84 10.49 14.29 6.26
N GLU A 85 10.92 13.48 5.29
CA GLU A 85 12.34 13.19 5.05
C GLU A 85 13.13 14.47 4.74
N ALA A 86 12.57 15.38 3.92
CA ALA A 86 13.20 16.66 3.62
C ALA A 86 13.35 17.57 4.85
N GLN A 87 12.48 17.41 5.87
CA GLN A 87 12.57 18.08 7.16
C GLN A 87 13.56 17.41 8.13
N GLY A 88 14.19 16.30 7.73
CA GLY A 88 15.16 15.57 8.53
C GLY A 88 14.58 14.50 9.46
N ILE A 89 13.28 14.19 9.34
CA ILE A 89 12.65 13.08 10.07
C ILE A 89 12.97 11.78 9.34
N GLN A 90 13.42 10.77 10.06
CA GLN A 90 13.71 9.45 9.46
C GLN A 90 12.40 8.71 9.16
N VAL A 91 12.19 8.30 7.92
CA VAL A 91 11.07 7.40 7.52
C VAL A 91 11.63 5.99 7.29
N VAL A 92 11.01 4.97 7.90
CA VAL A 92 11.48 3.57 7.84
C VAL A 92 10.32 2.64 7.50
N PRO A 93 10.34 1.98 6.34
CA PRO A 93 11.30 2.13 5.24
C PRO A 93 11.23 3.53 4.61
N SER A 94 12.21 3.91 3.78
CA SER A 94 12.24 5.25 3.19
C SER A 94 10.96 5.60 2.43
N ALA A 95 10.62 6.89 2.32
CA ALA A 95 9.44 7.37 1.58
C ALA A 95 9.37 6.78 0.16
N LYS A 96 10.51 6.68 -0.51
CA LYS A 96 10.62 6.05 -1.84
C LYS A 96 10.26 4.57 -1.82
N ALA A 97 10.75 3.81 -0.84
CA ALA A 97 10.44 2.39 -0.70
C ALA A 97 8.96 2.17 -0.38
N VAL A 98 8.41 2.97 0.53
CA VAL A 98 6.97 2.95 0.86
C VAL A 98 6.12 3.21 -0.39
N ASN A 99 6.46 4.23 -1.18
CA ASN A 99 5.73 4.54 -2.40
C ASN A 99 5.72 3.35 -3.37
N TYR A 100 6.86 2.71 -3.59
CA TYR A 100 6.94 1.55 -4.49
C TYR A 100 6.16 0.33 -3.95
N THR A 101 6.19 0.07 -2.66
CA THR A 101 5.51 -1.10 -2.09
C THR A 101 4.00 -0.91 -1.99
N MET A 102 3.53 0.32 -1.83
CA MET A 102 2.12 0.66 -1.68
C MET A 102 1.42 1.04 -2.99
N ASN A 103 2.17 1.20 -4.07
CA ASN A 103 1.65 1.58 -5.40
C ASN A 103 2.09 0.57 -6.46
N ARG A 104 1.15 -0.28 -6.91
CA ARG A 104 1.43 -1.31 -7.93
C ARG A 104 1.91 -0.74 -9.26
N GLN A 105 1.45 0.46 -9.63
CA GLN A 105 1.94 1.14 -10.83
C GLN A 105 3.41 1.51 -10.67
N ALA A 106 3.76 2.16 -9.57
CA ALA A 106 5.13 2.62 -9.33
C ALA A 106 6.13 1.47 -9.34
N ILE A 107 5.85 0.37 -8.61
CA ILE A 107 6.77 -0.78 -8.57
C ILE A 107 6.81 -1.54 -9.89
N ARG A 108 5.68 -1.67 -10.60
CA ARG A 108 5.61 -2.34 -11.89
C ARG A 108 6.37 -1.58 -12.96
N ASP A 109 6.19 -0.26 -13.02
CA ASP A 109 6.87 0.60 -13.98
C ASP A 109 8.38 0.69 -13.68
N LEU A 110 8.77 0.73 -12.42
CA LEU A 110 10.19 0.60 -12.03
C LEU A 110 10.79 -0.70 -12.58
N ALA A 111 10.15 -1.83 -12.31
CA ALA A 111 10.66 -3.13 -12.74
C ALA A 111 10.73 -3.26 -14.27
N ALA A 112 9.65 -2.92 -14.97
CA ALA A 112 9.54 -3.15 -16.41
C ALA A 112 10.24 -2.09 -17.26
N LYS A 113 10.08 -0.80 -16.90
CA LYS A 113 10.52 0.32 -17.75
C LYS A 113 11.90 0.87 -17.37
N GLU A 114 12.22 0.93 -16.08
CA GLU A 114 13.48 1.51 -15.62
C GLU A 114 14.57 0.43 -15.47
N LEU A 115 14.24 -0.72 -14.87
CA LEU A 115 15.21 -1.80 -14.64
C LEU A 115 15.26 -2.83 -15.77
N GLY A 116 14.32 -2.77 -16.73
CA GLY A 116 14.27 -3.71 -17.85
C GLY A 116 14.03 -5.18 -17.45
N LEU A 117 13.44 -5.41 -16.27
CA LEU A 117 13.14 -6.75 -15.80
C LEU A 117 11.96 -7.35 -16.58
N LYS A 118 12.02 -8.66 -16.82
CA LYS A 118 10.92 -9.37 -17.44
C LYS A 118 9.72 -9.42 -16.49
N THR A 119 8.62 -8.83 -16.91
CA THR A 119 7.33 -8.84 -16.19
C THR A 119 6.25 -9.45 -17.07
N ALA A 120 5.12 -9.82 -16.47
CA ALA A 120 3.90 -10.09 -17.23
C ALA A 120 3.52 -8.89 -18.08
N LYS A 121 2.86 -9.08 -19.22
CA LYS A 121 2.26 -8.00 -20.00
C LYS A 121 1.16 -7.34 -19.16
N TYR A 122 1.11 -6.02 -19.10
CA TYR A 122 0.17 -5.30 -18.26
C TYR A 122 -0.28 -3.99 -18.87
N PHE A 123 -1.47 -3.53 -18.45
CA PHE A 123 -2.01 -2.21 -18.76
C PHE A 123 -2.76 -1.66 -17.55
N TYR A 124 -2.96 -0.35 -17.50
CA TYR A 124 -3.78 0.33 -16.50
C TYR A 124 -5.12 0.71 -17.10
N ALA A 125 -6.16 0.75 -16.26
CA ALA A 125 -7.51 1.12 -16.66
C ALA A 125 -8.14 2.04 -15.60
N LYS A 126 -8.72 3.16 -16.06
CA LYS A 126 -9.43 4.16 -15.26
C LYS A 126 -10.95 4.09 -15.45
N SER A 127 -11.38 3.28 -16.40
CA SER A 127 -12.78 3.01 -16.70
C SER A 127 -12.98 1.56 -17.14
N LEU A 128 -14.24 1.11 -17.15
CA LEU A 128 -14.59 -0.22 -17.65
C LEU A 128 -14.25 -0.36 -19.15
N GLU A 129 -14.42 0.72 -19.92
CA GLU A 129 -14.11 0.77 -21.35
C GLU A 129 -12.60 0.54 -21.57
N GLU A 130 -11.76 1.27 -20.83
CA GLU A 130 -10.31 1.08 -20.88
C GLU A 130 -9.90 -0.33 -20.43
N LEU A 131 -10.59 -0.91 -19.43
CA LEU A 131 -10.34 -2.28 -18.99
C LEU A 131 -10.65 -3.29 -20.10
N LYS A 132 -11.75 -3.11 -20.85
CA LYS A 132 -12.12 -3.95 -21.99
C LYS A 132 -11.07 -3.88 -23.11
N GLU A 133 -10.65 -2.66 -23.48
CA GLU A 133 -9.59 -2.47 -24.48
C GLU A 133 -8.25 -3.08 -24.04
N ALA A 134 -7.93 -2.98 -22.76
CA ALA A 134 -6.71 -3.56 -22.20
C ALA A 134 -6.78 -5.10 -22.18
N ALA A 135 -7.96 -5.68 -21.90
CA ALA A 135 -8.17 -7.12 -21.93
C ALA A 135 -7.97 -7.71 -23.34
N GLU A 136 -8.42 -7.02 -24.38
CA GLU A 136 -8.16 -7.43 -25.78
C GLU A 136 -6.66 -7.48 -26.09
N LYS A 137 -5.90 -6.55 -25.53
CA LYS A 137 -4.44 -6.49 -25.73
C LYS A 137 -3.68 -7.53 -24.91
N VAL A 138 -4.12 -7.82 -23.67
CA VAL A 138 -3.51 -8.82 -22.79
C VAL A 138 -3.86 -10.24 -23.24
N GLY A 139 -5.12 -10.46 -23.56
CA GLY A 139 -5.71 -11.78 -23.83
C GLY A 139 -6.31 -12.42 -22.57
N PHE A 140 -6.97 -13.57 -22.76
CA PHE A 140 -7.58 -14.35 -21.68
C PHE A 140 -6.90 -15.70 -21.51
N PRO A 141 -6.81 -16.24 -20.28
CA PRO A 141 -7.20 -15.59 -19.03
C PRO A 141 -6.25 -14.44 -18.66
N CYS A 142 -6.75 -13.49 -17.87
CA CYS A 142 -5.96 -12.38 -17.33
C CYS A 142 -6.32 -12.12 -15.87
N VAL A 143 -5.53 -11.29 -15.19
CA VAL A 143 -5.75 -10.94 -13.79
C VAL A 143 -5.99 -9.44 -13.68
N VAL A 144 -7.08 -9.06 -13.02
CA VAL A 144 -7.43 -7.66 -12.72
C VAL A 144 -7.23 -7.41 -11.24
N LYS A 145 -6.54 -6.32 -10.89
CA LYS A 145 -6.22 -5.94 -9.50
C LYS A 145 -6.36 -4.43 -9.30
N PRO A 146 -6.78 -3.95 -8.11
CA PRO A 146 -6.62 -2.54 -7.75
C PRO A 146 -5.15 -2.14 -7.71
N LEU A 147 -4.84 -0.87 -8.02
CA LEU A 147 -3.47 -0.36 -7.84
C LEU A 147 -3.05 -0.31 -6.37
N MET A 148 -3.99 -0.06 -5.47
CA MET A 148 -3.77 -0.08 -4.03
C MET A 148 -4.76 -1.01 -3.35
N SER A 149 -4.30 -2.15 -2.86
CA SER A 149 -5.08 -3.09 -2.07
C SER A 149 -4.16 -4.05 -1.32
N SER A 150 -4.65 -4.70 -0.28
CA SER A 150 -3.93 -5.75 0.46
C SER A 150 -4.71 -7.05 0.48
N SER A 151 -4.02 -8.15 0.77
CA SER A 151 -4.61 -9.48 0.98
C SER A 151 -5.52 -9.96 -0.16
N GLY A 152 -5.20 -9.59 -1.42
CA GLY A 152 -5.95 -10.00 -2.59
C GLY A 152 -7.35 -9.40 -2.74
N LYS A 153 -7.74 -8.42 -1.92
CA LYS A 153 -9.05 -7.75 -2.04
C LYS A 153 -9.16 -7.05 -3.40
N GLY A 154 -10.29 -7.25 -4.07
CA GLY A 154 -10.55 -6.70 -5.40
C GLY A 154 -9.80 -7.37 -6.55
N GLN A 155 -9.06 -8.46 -6.29
CA GLN A 155 -8.37 -9.22 -7.35
C GLN A 155 -9.29 -10.26 -7.97
N SER A 156 -9.31 -10.33 -9.30
CA SER A 156 -10.10 -11.29 -10.07
C SER A 156 -9.25 -11.96 -11.16
N VAL A 157 -9.45 -13.26 -11.36
CA VAL A 157 -9.02 -13.95 -12.56
C VAL A 157 -10.18 -13.89 -13.56
N VAL A 158 -9.94 -13.26 -14.69
CA VAL A 158 -10.91 -13.01 -15.77
C VAL A 158 -10.66 -14.02 -16.87
N LYS A 159 -11.64 -14.88 -17.15
CA LYS A 159 -11.50 -15.96 -18.13
C LYS A 159 -12.07 -15.59 -19.50
N SER A 160 -13.00 -14.65 -19.52
CA SER A 160 -13.65 -14.18 -20.74
C SER A 160 -14.08 -12.72 -20.62
N ALA A 161 -14.51 -12.10 -21.71
CA ALA A 161 -15.01 -10.73 -21.72
C ALA A 161 -16.25 -10.52 -20.83
N ASP A 162 -17.03 -11.56 -20.60
CA ASP A 162 -18.24 -11.51 -19.78
C ASP A 162 -17.93 -11.28 -18.28
N ASP A 163 -16.71 -11.62 -17.85
CA ASP A 163 -16.28 -11.45 -16.48
C ASP A 163 -15.78 -10.02 -16.16
N LEU A 164 -15.53 -9.18 -17.19
CA LEU A 164 -14.85 -7.89 -17.04
C LEU A 164 -15.64 -6.88 -16.21
N GLU A 165 -16.97 -6.82 -16.36
CA GLU A 165 -17.82 -5.89 -15.62
C GLU A 165 -17.81 -6.22 -14.11
N HIS A 166 -17.89 -7.49 -13.78
CA HIS A 166 -17.76 -7.96 -12.40
C HIS A 166 -16.37 -7.65 -11.83
N ALA A 167 -15.31 -7.93 -12.59
CA ALA A 167 -13.93 -7.67 -12.18
C ALA A 167 -13.66 -6.18 -11.95
N TRP A 168 -14.22 -5.30 -12.80
CA TRP A 168 -14.16 -3.85 -12.62
C TRP A 168 -14.83 -3.41 -11.31
N THR A 169 -16.08 -3.82 -11.11
CA THR A 169 -16.85 -3.46 -9.92
C THR A 169 -16.16 -3.94 -8.64
N TYR A 170 -15.80 -5.21 -8.59
CA TYR A 170 -15.11 -5.81 -7.45
C TYR A 170 -13.73 -5.18 -7.21
N GLY A 171 -12.99 -4.86 -8.28
CA GLY A 171 -11.72 -4.17 -8.20
C GLY A 171 -11.85 -2.77 -7.59
N CYS A 172 -12.85 -2.00 -8.03
CA CYS A 172 -13.13 -0.68 -7.47
C CYS A 172 -13.56 -0.72 -5.99
N GLU A 173 -14.36 -1.71 -5.60
CA GLU A 173 -14.78 -1.91 -4.20
C GLU A 173 -13.61 -2.32 -3.30
N GLY A 174 -12.70 -3.15 -3.80
CA GLY A 174 -11.50 -3.61 -3.08
C GLY A 174 -10.34 -2.61 -3.07
N SER A 175 -10.45 -1.51 -3.83
CA SER A 175 -9.43 -0.47 -3.89
C SER A 175 -9.38 0.33 -2.60
N ARG A 176 -8.18 0.54 -2.07
CA ARG A 176 -7.92 1.49 -0.97
C ARG A 176 -7.41 2.82 -1.53
N GLY A 177 -7.63 3.90 -0.79
CA GLY A 177 -7.28 5.25 -1.23
C GLY A 177 -8.36 5.89 -2.10
N ASP A 178 -8.04 7.07 -2.64
CA ASP A 178 -8.98 7.94 -3.34
C ASP A 178 -9.13 7.57 -4.83
N ILE A 179 -8.16 6.84 -5.38
CA ILE A 179 -8.04 6.56 -6.81
C ILE A 179 -8.61 5.19 -7.14
N LYS A 180 -9.57 5.15 -8.05
CA LYS A 180 -10.19 3.91 -8.55
C LYS A 180 -9.58 3.54 -9.91
N GLU A 181 -8.32 3.14 -9.88
CA GLU A 181 -7.60 2.63 -11.04
C GLU A 181 -7.25 1.15 -10.83
N LEU A 182 -7.34 0.38 -11.92
CA LEU A 182 -7.01 -1.04 -11.92
C LEU A 182 -5.83 -1.32 -12.85
N ILE A 183 -5.08 -2.36 -12.52
CA ILE A 183 -4.11 -2.99 -13.44
C ILE A 183 -4.69 -4.30 -13.94
N ILE A 184 -4.54 -4.55 -15.23
CA ILE A 184 -4.81 -5.84 -15.86
C ILE A 184 -3.49 -6.45 -16.30
N GLU A 185 -3.28 -7.71 -15.98
CA GLU A 185 -2.02 -8.42 -16.21
C GLU A 185 -2.27 -9.77 -16.87
N GLU A 186 -1.32 -10.19 -17.69
CA GLU A 186 -1.27 -11.55 -18.25
C GLU A 186 -1.30 -12.60 -17.12
N PHE A 187 -2.11 -13.63 -17.30
CA PHE A 187 -2.14 -14.76 -16.40
C PHE A 187 -0.97 -15.71 -16.72
N ILE A 188 -0.08 -15.91 -15.76
CA ILE A 188 1.07 -16.80 -15.90
C ILE A 188 0.71 -18.18 -15.35
N GLU A 189 0.50 -19.16 -16.22
CA GLU A 189 0.13 -20.53 -15.82
C GLU A 189 1.28 -21.33 -15.17
N LYS A 190 2.52 -21.02 -15.56
CA LYS A 190 3.69 -21.71 -15.01
C LYS A 190 4.74 -20.71 -14.55
N TYR A 191 4.99 -20.69 -13.26
CA TYR A 191 6.21 -20.10 -12.73
C TYR A 191 7.39 -21.02 -13.06
N LEU A 192 8.48 -20.44 -13.54
CA LEU A 192 9.72 -21.17 -13.81
C LEU A 192 10.36 -21.58 -12.47
N GLY A 193 10.11 -22.79 -12.02
CA GLY A 193 10.71 -23.41 -10.83
C GLY A 193 9.80 -23.39 -9.60
N ASP A 194 9.92 -24.43 -8.79
CA ASP A 194 9.15 -24.64 -7.57
C ASP A 194 9.53 -23.67 -6.42
N ASP A 195 10.45 -22.74 -6.65
CA ASP A 195 11.11 -21.94 -5.60
C ASP A 195 10.61 -20.50 -5.45
N PHE A 196 9.65 -20.03 -6.25
CA PHE A 196 9.13 -18.67 -6.16
C PHE A 196 7.63 -18.61 -5.95
N VAL A 197 7.23 -18.53 -4.69
CA VAL A 197 5.88 -18.12 -4.30
C VAL A 197 5.90 -16.60 -4.10
N PHE A 198 5.37 -15.84 -5.06
CA PHE A 198 4.99 -14.45 -4.83
C PHE A 198 3.49 -14.38 -4.59
N ALA A 199 3.14 -14.14 -3.34
CA ALA A 199 1.79 -13.79 -2.93
C ALA A 199 1.48 -12.33 -3.25
#